data_ca304935d36f9310289dd21dceb6de9d
#
_entry.id   ca304935d36f9310289dd21dceb6de9d
#
_cell.length_a   1.000
_cell.length_b   1.000
_cell.length_c   1.000
_cell.angle_alpha   90.00
_cell.angle_beta   90.00
_cell.angle_gamma   90.00
#
_symmetry.space_group_name_H-M   'P 1'
#
loop_
_entity.id
_entity.type
_entity.pdbx_description
1 polymer ?
#
loop_
_entity_poly.entity_id
_entity_poly.type
_entity_poly.pdbx_seq_one_letter_code
_entity_poly.pdbx_strand_id
1 'polypeptide(L)'
;MKKGEQRKQEHLKLAYRMFIEKGYENTSIDEIVAKVGIAKGTYYYYFASKEATLEAVIEMMIEKESAVAKELLQAPLSIPEKLVSVVNAFRPEKEEVVITDVLERKENIVMHDKICKKIVEVAVPILAEIVKEGIAQGVFACTLIEERVKMLLVTSQHMFDYGDFGEKDVAVYIDMLEKSLGAKPGTMHFISKVLVEGAKE
;
A
#
# COMPACT_ATOMS: atom_id res chain seq x y z
N MET A 1 0.31 17.41 -18.29
CA MET A 1 -0.26 17.89 -17.01
C MET A 1 -0.58 19.38 -17.10
N LYS A 2 -1.73 19.82 -16.55
CA LYS A 2 -2.07 21.25 -16.47
C LYS A 2 -1.15 21.93 -15.44
N LYS A 3 -0.76 23.18 -15.67
CA LYS A 3 0.17 23.94 -14.79
C LYS A 3 -0.23 23.96 -13.30
N GLY A 4 -1.53 23.88 -13.00
CA GLY A 4 -2.05 23.76 -11.63
C GLY A 4 -1.75 22.42 -10.99
N GLU A 5 -1.83 21.34 -11.75
CA GLU A 5 -1.54 19.97 -11.28
C GLU A 5 -0.05 19.79 -10.96
N GLN A 6 0.82 20.36 -11.81
CA GLN A 6 2.27 20.34 -11.54
C GLN A 6 2.60 21.03 -10.21
N ARG A 7 1.99 22.22 -9.96
CA ARG A 7 2.18 22.95 -8.70
C ARG A 7 1.67 22.16 -7.49
N LYS A 8 0.49 21.53 -7.60
CA LYS A 8 -0.04 20.69 -6.53
C LYS A 8 0.94 19.57 -6.19
N GLN A 9 1.49 18.89 -7.21
CA GLN A 9 2.48 17.82 -7.03
C GLN A 9 3.79 18.32 -6.40
N GLU A 10 4.26 19.52 -6.75
CA GLU A 10 5.43 20.15 -6.13
C GLU A 10 5.20 20.41 -4.63
N HIS A 11 4.00 20.90 -4.28
CA HIS A 11 3.62 21.12 -2.88
C HIS A 11 3.54 19.82 -2.09
N LEU A 12 2.96 18.77 -2.67
CA LEU A 12 2.91 17.45 -2.04
C LEU A 12 4.29 16.85 -1.80
N LYS A 13 5.18 16.91 -2.78
CA LYS A 13 6.56 16.44 -2.63
C LYS A 13 7.31 17.18 -1.51
N LEU A 14 7.03 18.46 -1.33
CA LEU A 14 7.63 19.21 -0.24
C LEU A 14 7.04 18.83 1.12
N ALA A 15 5.70 18.72 1.21
CA ALA A 15 5.04 18.27 2.43
C ALA A 15 5.52 16.86 2.83
N TYR A 16 5.62 15.93 1.89
CA TYR A 16 6.18 14.59 2.08
C TYR A 16 7.58 14.65 2.72
N ARG A 17 8.52 15.44 2.15
CA ARG A 17 9.86 15.58 2.71
C ARG A 17 9.84 16.14 4.14
N MET A 18 8.99 17.13 4.40
CA MET A 18 8.87 17.72 5.74
C MET A 18 8.29 16.72 6.75
N PHE A 19 7.33 15.87 6.33
CA PHE A 19 6.79 14.82 7.18
C PHE A 19 7.83 13.74 7.49
N ILE A 20 8.69 13.37 6.54
CA ILE A 20 9.83 12.47 6.78
C ILE A 20 10.84 13.11 7.76
N GLU A 21 11.25 14.36 7.49
CA GLU A 21 12.34 15.03 8.24
C GLU A 21 11.95 15.39 9.68
N LYS A 22 10.72 15.83 9.90
CA LYS A 22 10.27 16.39 11.18
C LYS A 22 9.16 15.59 11.86
N GLY A 23 8.54 14.66 11.15
CA GLY A 23 7.28 14.02 11.51
C GLY A 23 6.06 14.90 11.20
N TYR A 24 4.93 14.22 11.00
CA TYR A 24 3.66 14.87 10.71
C TYR A 24 3.28 15.90 11.78
N GLU A 25 3.31 15.52 13.06
CA GLU A 25 2.85 16.38 14.17
C GLU A 25 3.65 17.68 14.26
N ASN A 26 4.97 17.60 14.07
CA ASN A 26 5.89 18.73 14.19
C ASN A 26 5.95 19.61 12.94
N THR A 27 5.17 19.31 11.90
CA THR A 27 5.09 20.09 10.67
C THR A 27 3.80 20.90 10.66
N SER A 28 3.90 22.21 10.60
CA SER A 28 2.74 23.10 10.50
C SER A 28 2.45 23.52 9.05
N ILE A 29 1.18 23.89 8.79
CA ILE A 29 0.79 24.45 7.48
C ILE A 29 1.61 25.70 7.17
N ASP A 30 1.87 26.56 8.18
CA ASP A 30 2.61 27.80 7.99
C ASP A 30 4.07 27.54 7.57
N GLU A 31 4.71 26.49 8.09
CA GLU A 31 6.03 26.06 7.63
C GLU A 31 6.00 25.53 6.21
N ILE A 32 4.99 24.71 5.84
CA ILE A 32 4.83 24.21 4.47
C ILE A 32 4.68 25.39 3.50
N VAL A 33 3.76 26.31 3.79
CA VAL A 33 3.47 27.51 2.98
C VAL A 33 4.72 28.38 2.82
N ALA A 34 5.45 28.63 3.91
CA ALA A 34 6.69 29.40 3.88
C ALA A 34 7.76 28.73 3.01
N LYS A 35 7.92 27.40 3.13
CA LYS A 35 8.93 26.64 2.39
C LYS A 35 8.59 26.50 0.90
N VAL A 36 7.29 26.43 0.55
CA VAL A 36 6.80 26.43 -0.84
C VAL A 36 6.89 27.83 -1.47
N GLY A 37 6.83 28.90 -0.66
CA GLY A 37 6.82 30.28 -1.13
C GLY A 37 5.47 30.71 -1.71
N ILE A 38 4.35 30.26 -1.15
CA ILE A 38 2.99 30.60 -1.59
C ILE A 38 2.20 31.30 -0.47
N ALA A 39 1.12 31.97 -0.85
CA ALA A 39 0.17 32.50 0.13
C ALA A 39 -0.63 31.37 0.78
N LYS A 40 -0.99 31.52 2.06
CA LYS A 40 -1.80 30.54 2.81
C LYS A 40 -3.14 30.24 2.13
N GLY A 41 -3.76 31.23 1.49
CA GLY A 41 -4.99 31.02 0.69
C GLY A 41 -4.77 30.12 -0.53
N THR A 42 -3.59 30.17 -1.15
CA THR A 42 -3.25 29.25 -2.26
C THR A 42 -3.07 27.82 -1.78
N TYR A 43 -2.53 27.61 -0.58
CA TYR A 43 -2.44 26.30 0.02
C TYR A 43 -3.84 25.71 0.24
N TYR A 44 -4.74 26.44 0.89
CA TYR A 44 -6.10 26.00 1.16
C TYR A 44 -6.96 25.78 -0.11
N TYR A 45 -6.58 26.36 -1.23
CA TYR A 45 -7.18 26.03 -2.53
C TYR A 45 -6.87 24.58 -2.96
N TYR A 46 -5.69 24.05 -2.60
CA TYR A 46 -5.28 22.69 -2.94
C TYR A 46 -5.64 21.67 -1.86
N PHE A 47 -5.52 22.02 -0.59
CA PHE A 47 -5.68 21.14 0.56
C PHE A 47 -6.51 21.82 1.65
N ALA A 48 -7.67 21.24 1.97
CA ALA A 48 -8.60 21.82 2.95
C ALA A 48 -8.03 21.88 4.37
N SER A 49 -7.08 20.99 4.71
CA SER A 49 -6.47 20.90 6.03
C SER A 49 -5.09 20.21 5.96
N LYS A 50 -4.42 20.10 7.10
CA LYS A 50 -3.16 19.35 7.23
C LYS A 50 -3.41 17.84 7.04
N GLU A 51 -4.54 17.34 7.55
CA GLU A 51 -4.99 15.96 7.37
C GLU A 51 -5.26 15.65 5.89
N ALA A 52 -5.89 16.56 5.16
CA ALA A 52 -6.09 16.41 3.71
C ALA A 52 -4.75 16.41 2.93
N THR A 53 -3.74 17.09 3.46
CA THR A 53 -2.38 17.03 2.89
C THR A 53 -1.72 15.69 3.18
N LEU A 54 -1.85 15.17 4.40
CA LEU A 54 -1.35 13.84 4.77
C LEU A 54 -1.98 12.76 3.89
N GLU A 55 -3.29 12.77 3.75
CA GLU A 55 -4.02 11.86 2.88
C GLU A 55 -3.48 11.91 1.44
N ALA A 56 -3.33 13.11 0.87
CA ALA A 56 -2.80 13.27 -0.48
C ALA A 56 -1.33 12.84 -0.61
N VAL A 57 -0.52 12.99 0.43
CA VAL A 57 0.86 12.49 0.48
C VAL A 57 0.87 10.96 0.45
N ILE A 58 0.02 10.30 1.24
CA ILE A 58 -0.07 8.84 1.27
C ILE A 58 -0.62 8.31 -0.07
N GLU A 59 -1.61 8.97 -0.67
CA GLU A 59 -2.09 8.61 -2.01
C GLU A 59 -0.96 8.70 -3.06
N MET A 60 -0.10 9.71 -2.97
CA MET A 60 1.07 9.85 -3.84
C MET A 60 2.09 8.72 -3.63
N MET A 61 2.29 8.26 -2.38
CA MET A 61 3.13 7.10 -2.08
C MET A 61 2.55 5.83 -2.73
N ILE A 62 1.25 5.57 -2.56
CA ILE A 62 0.57 4.42 -3.17
C ILE A 62 0.68 4.46 -4.70
N GLU A 63 0.58 5.63 -5.33
CA GLU A 63 0.76 5.77 -6.78
C GLU A 63 2.19 5.39 -7.21
N LYS A 64 3.22 5.82 -6.46
CA LYS A 64 4.63 5.46 -6.67
C LYS A 64 4.82 3.95 -6.55
N GLU A 65 4.33 3.35 -5.48
CA GLU A 65 4.39 1.91 -5.20
C GLU A 65 3.68 1.10 -6.28
N SER A 66 2.50 1.55 -6.71
CA SER A 66 1.75 0.95 -7.82
C SER A 66 2.53 0.96 -9.13
N ALA A 67 3.27 2.04 -9.41
CA ALA A 67 4.09 2.11 -10.62
C ALA A 67 5.21 1.06 -10.56
N VAL A 68 5.91 0.94 -9.44
CA VAL A 68 6.93 -0.10 -9.20
C VAL A 68 6.32 -1.50 -9.33
N ALA A 69 5.18 -1.74 -8.70
CA ALA A 69 4.48 -3.02 -8.76
C ALA A 69 4.11 -3.42 -10.21
N LYS A 70 3.69 -2.47 -11.04
CA LYS A 70 3.39 -2.70 -12.47
C LYS A 70 4.65 -3.02 -13.29
N GLU A 71 5.78 -2.40 -12.98
CA GLU A 71 7.06 -2.74 -13.63
C GLU A 71 7.47 -4.17 -13.29
N LEU A 72 7.28 -4.61 -12.05
CA LEU A 72 7.58 -5.97 -11.60
C LEU A 72 6.76 -7.05 -12.33
N LEU A 73 5.55 -6.74 -12.84
CA LEU A 73 4.78 -7.68 -13.67
C LEU A 73 5.52 -8.07 -14.94
N GLN A 74 6.32 -7.16 -15.51
CA GLN A 74 7.06 -7.37 -16.76
C GLN A 74 8.45 -7.98 -16.52
N ALA A 75 8.88 -8.11 -15.27
CA ALA A 75 10.17 -8.68 -14.93
C ALA A 75 10.20 -10.21 -15.20
N PRO A 76 11.36 -10.77 -15.59
CA PRO A 76 11.52 -12.20 -15.86
C PRO A 76 11.62 -12.99 -14.54
N LEU A 77 10.59 -12.88 -13.69
CA LEU A 77 10.48 -13.51 -12.39
C LEU A 77 9.49 -14.68 -12.44
N SER A 78 9.68 -15.69 -11.61
CA SER A 78 8.69 -16.74 -11.39
C SER A 78 7.44 -16.21 -10.70
N ILE A 79 6.31 -16.93 -10.76
CA ILE A 79 5.06 -16.54 -10.09
C ILE A 79 5.25 -16.27 -8.59
N PRO A 80 5.94 -17.12 -7.81
CA PRO A 80 6.25 -16.83 -6.41
C PRO A 80 7.05 -15.53 -6.21
N GLU A 81 8.09 -15.32 -7.01
CA GLU A 81 8.91 -14.11 -6.91
C GLU A 81 8.12 -12.86 -7.27
N LYS A 82 7.28 -12.88 -8.31
CA LYS A 82 6.38 -11.77 -8.64
C LYS A 82 5.43 -11.44 -7.49
N LEU A 83 4.78 -12.46 -6.91
CA LEU A 83 3.88 -12.25 -5.78
C LEU A 83 4.59 -11.58 -4.60
N VAL A 84 5.74 -12.10 -4.18
CA VAL A 84 6.54 -11.53 -3.08
C VAL A 84 6.96 -10.10 -3.41
N SER A 85 7.52 -9.88 -4.60
CA SER A 85 8.03 -8.55 -4.99
C SER A 85 6.92 -7.50 -5.09
N VAL A 86 5.76 -7.87 -5.65
CA VAL A 86 4.62 -6.95 -5.77
C VAL A 86 4.01 -6.63 -4.41
N VAL A 87 3.85 -7.62 -3.52
CA VAL A 87 3.36 -7.36 -2.16
C VAL A 87 4.34 -6.46 -1.39
N ASN A 88 5.64 -6.72 -1.51
CA ASN A 88 6.65 -5.89 -0.86
C ASN A 88 6.72 -4.47 -1.45
N ALA A 89 6.39 -4.28 -2.73
CA ALA A 89 6.35 -2.95 -3.35
C ALA A 89 5.29 -2.02 -2.77
N PHE A 90 4.25 -2.56 -2.10
CA PHE A 90 3.24 -1.78 -1.39
C PHE A 90 3.55 -1.55 0.10
N ARG A 91 4.75 -1.95 0.54
CA ARG A 91 5.20 -1.62 1.89
C ARG A 91 5.86 -0.26 1.91
N PRO A 92 5.62 0.56 2.95
CA PRO A 92 6.33 1.82 3.09
C PRO A 92 7.84 1.58 3.20
N GLU A 93 8.63 2.47 2.61
CA GLU A 93 10.07 2.50 2.85
C GLU A 93 10.33 2.85 4.33
N LYS A 94 11.49 2.48 4.85
CA LYS A 94 11.83 2.69 6.27
C LYS A 94 11.65 4.14 6.73
N GLU A 95 11.98 5.09 5.88
CA GLU A 95 11.81 6.51 6.15
C GLU A 95 10.34 6.94 6.10
N GLU A 96 9.49 6.20 5.40
CA GLU A 96 8.06 6.49 5.22
C GLU A 96 7.21 5.98 6.40
N VAL A 97 7.72 5.07 7.22
CA VAL A 97 7.04 4.53 8.42
C VAL A 97 6.58 5.66 9.35
N VAL A 98 7.37 6.72 9.52
CA VAL A 98 6.99 7.90 10.32
C VAL A 98 5.71 8.59 9.82
N ILE A 99 5.36 8.43 8.55
CA ILE A 99 4.12 8.95 7.96
C ILE A 99 2.98 7.96 8.18
N THR A 100 3.22 6.67 7.95
CA THR A 100 2.18 5.64 8.06
C THR A 100 1.78 5.34 9.50
N ASP A 101 2.68 5.45 10.48
CA ASP A 101 2.39 5.31 11.92
C ASP A 101 1.30 6.30 12.40
N VAL A 102 1.16 7.43 11.72
CA VAL A 102 0.09 8.39 12.04
C VAL A 102 -1.30 7.78 11.78
N LEU A 103 -1.42 6.86 10.80
CA LEU A 103 -2.69 6.21 10.47
C LEU A 103 -3.16 5.24 11.57
N GLU A 104 -2.24 4.65 12.33
CA GLU A 104 -2.55 3.67 13.38
C GLU A 104 -3.18 4.31 14.63
N ARG A 105 -3.16 5.63 14.71
CA ARG A 105 -3.75 6.35 15.85
C ARG A 105 -5.27 6.32 15.80
N LYS A 106 -5.89 6.17 16.96
CA LYS A 106 -7.36 6.06 17.10
C LYS A 106 -8.12 7.23 16.45
N GLU A 107 -7.58 8.44 16.54
CA GLU A 107 -8.16 9.64 15.92
C GLU A 107 -8.17 9.59 14.37
N ASN A 108 -7.33 8.78 13.77
CA ASN A 108 -7.16 8.68 12.31
C ASN A 108 -7.83 7.45 11.69
N ILE A 109 -8.62 6.70 12.44
CA ILE A 109 -9.24 5.44 12.00
C ILE A 109 -10.03 5.56 10.69
N VAL A 110 -10.70 6.69 10.45
CA VAL A 110 -11.44 6.94 9.21
C VAL A 110 -10.51 7.12 8.02
N MET A 111 -9.38 7.81 8.23
CA MET A 111 -8.33 7.96 7.21
C MET A 111 -7.67 6.62 6.94
N HIS A 112 -7.33 5.86 7.98
CA HIS A 112 -6.77 4.52 7.87
C HIS A 112 -7.65 3.62 6.99
N ASP A 113 -8.96 3.51 7.31
CA ASP A 113 -9.91 2.71 6.52
C ASP A 113 -9.97 3.15 5.03
N LYS A 114 -9.93 4.45 4.80
CA LYS A 114 -9.91 5.01 3.44
C LYS A 114 -8.64 4.63 2.67
N ILE A 115 -7.48 4.70 3.32
CA ILE A 115 -6.19 4.32 2.74
C ILE A 115 -6.13 2.82 2.47
N CYS A 116 -6.57 1.98 3.41
CA CYS A 116 -6.66 0.52 3.22
C CYS A 116 -7.51 0.15 2.01
N LYS A 117 -8.68 0.79 1.86
CA LYS A 117 -9.53 0.62 0.67
C LYS A 117 -8.81 1.02 -0.61
N LYS A 118 -8.09 2.13 -0.59
CA LYS A 118 -7.31 2.61 -1.75
C LYS A 118 -6.22 1.64 -2.15
N ILE A 119 -5.48 1.08 -1.19
CA ILE A 119 -4.47 0.04 -1.44
C ILE A 119 -5.12 -1.17 -2.11
N VAL A 120 -6.26 -1.65 -1.61
CA VAL A 120 -6.99 -2.78 -2.20
C VAL A 120 -7.40 -2.47 -3.64
N GLU A 121 -7.99 -1.30 -3.91
CA GLU A 121 -8.39 -0.89 -5.25
C GLU A 121 -7.24 -0.89 -6.26
N VAL A 122 -6.05 -0.51 -5.82
CA VAL A 122 -4.87 -0.40 -6.67
C VAL A 122 -4.14 -1.74 -6.81
N ALA A 123 -4.01 -2.51 -5.73
CA ALA A 123 -3.24 -3.75 -5.71
C ALA A 123 -3.98 -4.94 -6.35
N VAL A 124 -5.31 -5.01 -6.20
CA VAL A 124 -6.12 -6.14 -6.72
C VAL A 124 -5.90 -6.38 -8.21
N PRO A 125 -6.04 -5.39 -9.12
CA PRO A 125 -5.83 -5.64 -10.54
C PRO A 125 -4.39 -6.08 -10.86
N ILE A 126 -3.39 -5.59 -10.14
CA ILE A 126 -1.98 -5.94 -10.34
C ILE A 126 -1.74 -7.40 -9.93
N LEU A 127 -2.19 -7.80 -8.73
CA LEU A 127 -2.08 -9.18 -8.25
C LEU A 127 -2.89 -10.16 -9.10
N ALA A 128 -4.05 -9.74 -9.61
CA ALA A 128 -4.88 -10.55 -10.50
C ALA A 128 -4.15 -10.90 -11.81
N GLU A 129 -3.33 -10.01 -12.36
CA GLU A 129 -2.51 -10.32 -13.54
C GLU A 129 -1.49 -11.44 -13.24
N ILE A 130 -0.86 -11.44 -12.05
CA ILE A 130 0.05 -12.53 -11.65
C ILE A 130 -0.70 -13.85 -11.53
N VAL A 131 -1.92 -13.82 -10.96
CA VAL A 131 -2.75 -15.03 -10.85
C VAL A 131 -3.18 -15.54 -12.25
N LYS A 132 -3.54 -14.67 -13.19
CA LYS A 132 -3.84 -15.03 -14.58
C LYS A 132 -2.63 -15.68 -15.26
N GLU A 133 -1.45 -15.12 -15.09
CA GLU A 133 -0.21 -15.70 -15.59
C GLU A 133 0.05 -17.08 -14.95
N GLY A 134 -0.15 -17.20 -13.63
CA GLY A 134 -0.02 -18.47 -12.90
C GLY A 134 -1.01 -19.55 -13.37
N ILE A 135 -2.23 -19.18 -13.74
CA ILE A 135 -3.21 -20.10 -14.37
C ILE A 135 -2.69 -20.58 -15.73
N ALA A 136 -2.19 -19.67 -16.56
CA ALA A 136 -1.62 -20.04 -17.86
C ALA A 136 -0.41 -20.97 -17.77
N GLN A 137 0.34 -20.90 -16.66
CA GLN A 137 1.48 -21.77 -16.36
C GLN A 137 1.08 -23.06 -15.60
N GLY A 138 -0.19 -23.24 -15.24
CA GLY A 138 -0.67 -24.39 -14.46
C GLY A 138 -0.29 -24.37 -12.98
N VAL A 139 0.09 -23.20 -12.44
CA VAL A 139 0.40 -23.00 -11.02
C VAL A 139 -0.88 -22.83 -10.21
N PHE A 140 -1.88 -22.14 -10.78
CA PHE A 140 -3.19 -21.89 -10.18
C PHE A 140 -4.33 -22.45 -11.03
N ALA A 141 -5.50 -22.66 -10.39
CA ALA A 141 -6.70 -23.16 -11.06
C ALA A 141 -7.95 -22.57 -10.38
N CYS A 142 -8.28 -21.31 -10.69
CA CYS A 142 -9.45 -20.65 -10.12
C CYS A 142 -10.19 -19.78 -11.14
N THR A 143 -11.42 -19.43 -10.79
CA THR A 143 -12.27 -18.43 -11.47
C THR A 143 -12.54 -17.28 -10.54
N LEU A 144 -13.17 -16.17 -11.00
CA LEU A 144 -13.46 -14.98 -10.20
C LEU A 144 -12.18 -14.44 -9.53
N ILE A 145 -11.15 -14.23 -10.35
CA ILE A 145 -9.79 -13.96 -9.90
C ILE A 145 -9.73 -12.69 -9.03
N GLU A 146 -10.30 -11.57 -9.51
CA GLU A 146 -10.24 -10.30 -8.80
C GLU A 146 -10.98 -10.35 -7.46
N GLU A 147 -12.14 -11.02 -7.40
CA GLU A 147 -12.90 -11.21 -6.17
C GLU A 147 -12.11 -12.04 -5.14
N ARG A 148 -11.45 -13.11 -5.59
CA ARG A 148 -10.61 -13.94 -4.72
C ARG A 148 -9.42 -13.15 -4.20
N VAL A 149 -8.67 -12.50 -5.09
CA VAL A 149 -7.53 -11.65 -4.71
C VAL A 149 -7.97 -10.56 -3.74
N LYS A 150 -9.10 -9.90 -3.99
CA LYS A 150 -9.66 -8.89 -3.10
C LYS A 150 -9.95 -9.45 -1.70
N MET A 151 -10.64 -10.59 -1.60
CA MET A 151 -10.97 -11.21 -0.32
C MET A 151 -9.71 -11.59 0.46
N LEU A 152 -8.73 -12.17 -0.21
CA LEU A 152 -7.46 -12.53 0.38
C LEU A 152 -6.69 -11.29 0.87
N LEU A 153 -6.64 -10.24 0.07
CA LEU A 153 -5.93 -9.01 0.44
C LEU A 153 -6.60 -8.30 1.63
N VAL A 154 -7.93 -8.18 1.64
CA VAL A 154 -8.68 -7.60 2.76
C VAL A 154 -8.47 -8.41 4.04
N THR A 155 -8.44 -9.75 3.95
CA THR A 155 -8.18 -10.61 5.11
C THR A 155 -6.76 -10.39 5.65
N SER A 156 -5.75 -10.30 4.77
CA SER A 156 -4.38 -10.03 5.21
C SER A 156 -4.23 -8.66 5.87
N GLN A 157 -4.81 -7.61 5.30
CA GLN A 157 -4.82 -6.27 5.92
C GLN A 157 -5.40 -6.33 7.33
N HIS A 158 -6.56 -6.95 7.49
CA HIS A 158 -7.19 -7.08 8.80
C HIS A 158 -6.30 -7.81 9.82
N MET A 159 -5.58 -8.87 9.40
CA MET A 159 -4.62 -9.56 10.27
C MET A 159 -3.50 -8.64 10.72
N PHE A 160 -2.98 -7.77 9.84
CA PHE A 160 -1.89 -6.83 10.16
C PHE A 160 -2.37 -5.67 11.03
N ASP A 161 -3.53 -5.07 10.72
CA ASP A 161 -4.06 -3.90 11.41
C ASP A 161 -4.35 -4.15 12.89
N TYR A 162 -4.73 -5.38 13.25
CA TYR A 162 -5.07 -5.74 14.63
C TYR A 162 -3.96 -6.46 15.39
N GLY A 163 -2.84 -6.81 14.72
CA GLY A 163 -1.59 -7.29 15.36
C GLY A 163 -1.67 -8.55 16.23
N ASP A 164 -2.84 -9.17 16.35
CA ASP A 164 -3.11 -10.32 17.22
C ASP A 164 -3.21 -11.60 16.40
N PHE A 165 -2.15 -11.89 15.62
CA PHE A 165 -2.06 -13.12 14.87
C PHE A 165 -0.74 -13.85 15.15
N GLY A 166 -0.80 -15.19 15.18
CA GLY A 166 0.33 -16.07 15.45
C GLY A 166 0.62 -17.02 14.28
N GLU A 167 1.57 -17.91 14.48
CA GLU A 167 1.97 -18.90 13.48
C GLU A 167 0.80 -19.75 12.95
N LYS A 168 -0.19 -20.06 13.81
CA LYS A 168 -1.38 -20.84 13.40
C LYS A 168 -2.27 -20.04 12.44
N ASP A 169 -2.44 -18.75 12.68
CA ASP A 169 -3.25 -17.88 11.81
C ASP A 169 -2.59 -17.73 10.45
N VAL A 170 -1.27 -17.55 10.42
CA VAL A 170 -0.47 -17.54 9.18
C VAL A 170 -0.61 -18.86 8.43
N ALA A 171 -0.55 -20.00 9.11
CA ALA A 171 -0.72 -21.30 8.47
C ALA A 171 -2.12 -21.48 7.88
N VAL A 172 -3.18 -21.06 8.60
CA VAL A 172 -4.56 -21.08 8.10
C VAL A 172 -4.72 -20.14 6.91
N TYR A 173 -4.14 -18.93 6.97
CA TYR A 173 -4.22 -17.99 5.87
C TYR A 173 -3.55 -18.53 4.59
N ILE A 174 -2.39 -19.20 4.71
CA ILE A 174 -1.72 -19.85 3.57
C ILE A 174 -2.58 -20.98 2.99
N ASP A 175 -3.21 -21.80 3.83
CA ASP A 175 -4.15 -22.84 3.38
C ASP A 175 -5.36 -22.23 2.65
N MET A 176 -5.89 -21.12 3.14
CA MET A 176 -6.95 -20.38 2.45
C MET A 176 -6.49 -19.82 1.10
N LEU A 177 -5.27 -19.28 1.01
CA LEU A 177 -4.66 -18.83 -0.24
C LEU A 177 -4.60 -19.97 -1.26
N GLU A 178 -4.01 -21.11 -0.88
CA GLU A 178 -3.84 -22.27 -1.73
C GLU A 178 -5.19 -22.79 -2.25
N LYS A 179 -6.16 -22.98 -1.35
CA LYS A 179 -7.51 -23.43 -1.72
C LYS A 179 -8.24 -22.41 -2.59
N SER A 180 -8.13 -21.13 -2.27
CA SER A 180 -8.81 -20.07 -3.01
C SER A 180 -8.26 -19.93 -4.43
N LEU A 181 -6.95 -20.02 -4.61
CA LEU A 181 -6.31 -19.89 -5.92
C LEU A 181 -6.19 -21.23 -6.66
N GLY A 182 -6.55 -22.34 -6.05
CA GLY A 182 -6.41 -23.68 -6.62
C GLY A 182 -4.94 -24.08 -6.79
N ALA A 183 -4.07 -23.61 -5.92
CA ALA A 183 -2.67 -24.01 -5.86
C ALA A 183 -2.52 -25.41 -5.23
N LYS A 184 -1.42 -26.09 -5.52
CA LYS A 184 -1.12 -27.36 -4.85
C LYS A 184 -0.77 -27.11 -3.38
N PRO A 185 -1.24 -27.96 -2.43
CA PRO A 185 -0.94 -27.79 -1.02
C PRO A 185 0.57 -27.69 -0.75
N GLY A 186 0.97 -26.74 0.09
CA GLY A 186 2.35 -26.49 0.49
C GLY A 186 3.17 -25.65 -0.51
N THR A 187 2.62 -25.29 -1.67
CA THR A 187 3.38 -24.53 -2.69
C THR A 187 3.45 -23.03 -2.42
N MET A 188 2.58 -22.50 -1.55
CA MET A 188 2.55 -21.07 -1.21
C MET A 188 3.16 -20.74 0.16
N HIS A 189 3.90 -21.66 0.75
CA HIS A 189 4.52 -21.45 2.07
C HIS A 189 5.53 -20.27 2.09
N PHE A 190 6.09 -19.90 0.93
CA PHE A 190 6.97 -18.75 0.80
C PHE A 190 6.30 -17.42 1.24
N ILE A 191 4.96 -17.35 1.18
CA ILE A 191 4.18 -16.17 1.65
C ILE A 191 4.34 -15.96 3.16
N SER A 192 4.65 -16.99 3.96
CA SER A 192 4.86 -16.86 5.40
C SER A 192 5.92 -15.79 5.74
N LYS A 193 6.99 -15.72 4.96
CA LYS A 193 8.06 -14.71 5.16
C LYS A 193 7.52 -13.30 4.95
N VAL A 194 6.73 -13.11 3.89
CA VAL A 194 6.10 -11.81 3.60
C VAL A 194 5.16 -11.39 4.72
N LEU A 195 4.37 -12.31 5.28
CA LEU A 195 3.44 -12.02 6.36
C LEU A 195 4.14 -11.72 7.69
N VAL A 196 5.18 -12.49 8.05
CA VAL A 196 5.88 -12.35 9.35
C VAL A 196 6.83 -11.16 9.38
N GLU A 197 7.53 -10.87 8.29
CA GLU A 197 8.45 -9.72 8.22
C GLU A 197 7.71 -8.38 8.28
N GLY A 198 6.47 -8.31 7.75
CA GLY A 198 5.61 -7.12 7.87
C GLY A 198 5.04 -6.85 9.26
N ALA A 199 5.08 -7.83 10.16
CA ALA A 199 4.55 -7.69 11.52
C ALA A 199 5.61 -7.30 12.57
N LYS A 200 6.90 -7.19 12.18
CA LYS A 200 8.03 -6.98 13.12
C LYS A 200 8.73 -5.63 12.97
N GLU A 201 8.32 -4.81 12.03
CA GLU A 201 8.84 -3.45 11.84
C GLU A 201 7.86 -2.39 12.29
#